data_fffd30951867a18dbefc2a1ab931ea07
#
_entry.id   fffd30951867a18dbefc2a1ab931ea07
#
_cell.length_a   1.000
_cell.length_b   1.000
_cell.length_c   1.000
_cell.angle_alpha   90.00
_cell.angle_beta   90.00
_cell.angle_gamma   90.00
#
_symmetry.space_group_name_H-M   'P 1'
#
loop_
_entity.id
_entity.type
_entity.pdbx_description
1 polymer ?
#
loop_
_entity_poly.entity_id
_entity_poly.type
_entity_poly.pdbx_seq_one_letter_code
_entity_poly.pdbx_strand_id
1 'polypeptide(L)'
;MADLSHGPADTGKRNARTALAGLGLAIGMVGLAYASVPLYNIFCQVTGFGGTPGQASDNPKGIIDREMTVRFDSNVANDLAWRVTAAPHITDRIGAVDTVNYVATNLSTKPITGMAVFNVSPEKAGVYFNKIECFCFTEQTLQPGETVDMPIVFFVDPDLDANQELDTIKEITLSYTFYASDNEGS
;
A
#
# COMPACT_ATOMS: atom_id res chain seq x y z
N MET A 1 -6.38 -78.40 -22.39
CA MET A 1 -7.40 -77.62 -21.68
C MET A 1 -6.70 -76.91 -20.53
N ALA A 2 -6.36 -75.69 -20.69
CA ALA A 2 -5.71 -74.84 -19.68
C ALA A 2 -6.74 -73.93 -19.09
N ASP A 3 -7.00 -74.05 -17.81
CA ASP A 3 -7.94 -73.25 -17.02
C ASP A 3 -7.27 -71.93 -16.64
N LEU A 4 -7.80 -70.87 -17.13
CA LEU A 4 -7.40 -69.47 -16.80
C LEU A 4 -8.45 -68.82 -15.87
N SER A 5 -8.47 -69.28 -14.62
CA SER A 5 -9.23 -68.59 -13.59
C SER A 5 -8.36 -67.49 -12.96
N HIS A 6 -8.35 -66.31 -13.58
CA HIS A 6 -7.88 -65.07 -12.94
C HIS A 6 -8.99 -64.47 -12.07
N GLY A 7 -8.85 -64.67 -10.77
CA GLY A 7 -9.80 -64.14 -9.79
C GLY A 7 -9.79 -62.61 -9.72
N PRO A 8 -10.97 -61.96 -9.65
CA PRO A 8 -11.10 -60.48 -9.69
C PRO A 8 -10.90 -59.78 -8.36
N ALA A 9 -10.29 -60.41 -7.35
CA ALA A 9 -10.28 -59.88 -5.98
C ALA A 9 -9.16 -58.90 -5.64
N ASP A 10 -8.12 -58.76 -6.47
CA ASP A 10 -6.93 -57.93 -6.10
C ASP A 10 -6.93 -56.53 -6.72
N THR A 11 -7.67 -56.33 -7.79
CA THR A 11 -7.78 -55.04 -8.48
C THR A 11 -8.54 -53.99 -7.66
N GLY A 12 -9.53 -54.36 -6.89
CA GLY A 12 -10.31 -53.43 -6.05
C GLY A 12 -9.52 -52.79 -4.92
N LYS A 13 -8.68 -53.63 -4.22
CA LYS A 13 -7.83 -53.10 -3.13
C LYS A 13 -6.69 -52.21 -3.65
N ARG A 14 -6.16 -52.52 -4.82
CA ARG A 14 -5.12 -51.70 -5.47
C ARG A 14 -5.67 -50.39 -5.96
N ASN A 15 -6.87 -50.37 -6.56
CA ASN A 15 -7.53 -49.17 -6.98
C ASN A 15 -7.95 -48.26 -5.79
N ALA A 16 -8.41 -48.86 -4.69
CA ALA A 16 -8.72 -48.12 -3.46
C ALA A 16 -7.48 -47.46 -2.85
N ARG A 17 -6.33 -48.13 -2.84
CA ARG A 17 -5.06 -47.52 -2.38
C ARG A 17 -4.60 -46.36 -3.27
N THR A 18 -4.72 -46.51 -4.58
CA THR A 18 -4.38 -45.43 -5.53
C THR A 18 -5.33 -44.26 -5.38
N ALA A 19 -6.62 -44.49 -5.20
CA ALA A 19 -7.61 -43.46 -4.96
C ALA A 19 -7.36 -42.71 -3.63
N LEU A 20 -7.03 -43.44 -2.56
CA LEU A 20 -6.65 -42.86 -1.27
C LEU A 20 -5.37 -42.02 -1.36
N ALA A 21 -4.36 -42.51 -2.09
CA ALA A 21 -3.12 -41.78 -2.30
C ALA A 21 -3.37 -40.48 -3.13
N GLY A 22 -4.19 -40.56 -4.16
CA GLY A 22 -4.59 -39.38 -4.95
C GLY A 22 -5.38 -38.37 -4.14
N LEU A 23 -6.32 -38.83 -3.30
CA LEU A 23 -7.06 -37.96 -2.39
C LEU A 23 -6.14 -37.29 -1.36
N GLY A 24 -5.21 -38.04 -0.77
CA GLY A 24 -4.22 -37.50 0.16
C GLY A 24 -3.31 -36.46 -0.48
N LEU A 25 -2.88 -36.70 -1.72
CA LEU A 25 -2.11 -35.70 -2.49
C LEU A 25 -2.91 -34.42 -2.75
N ALA A 26 -4.17 -34.54 -3.16
CA ALA A 26 -5.04 -33.40 -3.41
C ALA A 26 -5.26 -32.57 -2.15
N ILE A 27 -5.55 -33.21 -1.01
CA ILE A 27 -5.70 -32.52 0.29
C ILE A 27 -4.39 -31.86 0.71
N GLY A 28 -3.25 -32.51 0.49
CA GLY A 28 -1.93 -31.98 0.77
C GLY A 28 -1.63 -30.71 -0.07
N MET A 29 -1.97 -30.71 -1.36
CA MET A 29 -1.79 -29.55 -2.23
C MET A 29 -2.67 -28.38 -1.81
N VAL A 30 -3.92 -28.62 -1.45
CA VAL A 30 -4.82 -27.58 -0.91
C VAL A 30 -4.28 -27.04 0.41
N GLY A 31 -3.80 -27.90 1.31
CA GLY A 31 -3.18 -27.47 2.57
C GLY A 31 -1.93 -26.61 2.36
N LEU A 32 -1.07 -26.98 1.42
CA LEU A 32 0.11 -26.17 1.04
C LEU A 32 -0.28 -24.83 0.44
N ALA A 33 -1.29 -24.79 -0.43
CA ALA A 33 -1.80 -23.54 -0.99
C ALA A 33 -2.34 -22.61 0.11
N TYR A 34 -3.06 -23.13 1.09
CA TYR A 34 -3.56 -22.34 2.22
C TYR A 34 -2.44 -21.89 3.16
N ALA A 35 -1.43 -22.72 3.38
CA ALA A 35 -0.28 -22.39 4.22
C ALA A 35 0.67 -21.38 3.57
N SER A 36 0.68 -21.25 2.23
CA SER A 36 1.53 -20.32 1.51
C SER A 36 1.14 -18.86 1.77
N VAL A 37 -0.14 -18.57 2.01
CA VAL A 37 -0.64 -17.20 2.25
C VAL A 37 -0.05 -16.59 3.54
N PRO A 38 -0.19 -17.22 4.71
CA PRO A 38 0.41 -16.67 5.93
C PRO A 38 1.95 -16.65 5.87
N LEU A 39 2.56 -17.66 5.23
CA LEU A 39 4.01 -17.72 5.08
C LEU A 39 4.53 -16.57 4.21
N TYR A 40 3.83 -16.25 3.12
CA TYR A 40 4.14 -15.11 2.27
C TYR A 40 4.00 -13.78 3.02
N ASN A 41 2.95 -13.62 3.82
CA ASN A 41 2.76 -12.43 4.64
C ASN A 41 3.89 -12.24 5.66
N ILE A 42 4.29 -13.31 6.34
CA ILE A 42 5.42 -13.26 7.29
C ILE A 42 6.72 -12.93 6.54
N PHE A 43 6.95 -13.54 5.39
CA PHE A 43 8.12 -13.25 4.56
C PHE A 43 8.17 -11.78 4.14
N CYS A 44 7.04 -11.20 3.65
CA CYS A 44 6.96 -9.79 3.29
C CYS A 44 7.19 -8.86 4.48
N GLN A 45 6.67 -9.21 5.67
CA GLN A 45 6.88 -8.43 6.90
C GLN A 45 8.35 -8.44 7.37
N VAL A 46 9.02 -9.58 7.26
CA VAL A 46 10.41 -9.72 7.72
C VAL A 46 11.41 -9.16 6.72
N THR A 47 11.13 -9.28 5.42
CA THR A 47 12.06 -8.84 4.36
C THR A 47 11.76 -7.46 3.81
N GLY A 48 10.59 -6.87 4.12
CA GLY A 48 10.13 -5.61 3.51
C GLY A 48 9.90 -5.72 2.00
N PHE A 49 9.93 -6.93 1.45
CA PHE A 49 9.78 -7.17 0.01
C PHE A 49 8.29 -7.08 -0.37
N GLY A 50 7.96 -6.18 -1.26
CA GLY A 50 6.61 -6.08 -1.83
C GLY A 50 5.85 -4.80 -1.50
N GLY A 51 6.51 -3.78 -0.90
CA GLY A 51 5.89 -2.45 -0.73
C GLY A 51 4.55 -2.49 0.03
N THR A 52 4.36 -3.49 0.90
CA THR A 52 3.31 -3.36 1.91
C THR A 52 3.69 -2.14 2.74
N PRO A 53 2.89 -1.06 2.74
CA PRO A 53 3.09 0.01 3.70
C PRO A 53 3.03 -0.65 5.07
N GLY A 54 4.20 -0.76 5.72
CA GLY A 54 4.23 -1.10 7.11
C GLY A 54 3.34 -0.08 7.80
N GLN A 55 2.32 -0.52 8.52
CA GLN A 55 1.68 0.31 9.51
C GLN A 55 2.71 0.42 10.66
N ALA A 56 3.78 1.14 10.41
CA ALA A 56 4.67 1.58 11.44
C ALA A 56 3.96 2.77 12.09
N SER A 57 3.35 2.54 13.22
CA SER A 57 2.86 3.63 14.06
C SER A 57 4.00 4.49 14.62
N ASP A 58 5.25 4.14 14.29
CA ASP A 58 6.44 4.82 14.77
C ASP A 58 7.65 4.49 13.87
N ASN A 59 8.67 5.35 13.87
CA ASN A 59 9.92 5.09 13.19
C ASN A 59 10.82 4.19 14.04
N PRO A 60 11.03 2.91 13.68
CA PRO A 60 11.82 1.98 14.48
C PRO A 60 13.34 2.26 14.43
N LYS A 61 13.81 3.10 13.48
CA LYS A 61 15.24 3.37 13.25
C LYS A 61 15.75 4.61 13.99
N GLY A 62 14.84 5.37 14.63
CA GLY A 62 15.17 6.58 15.37
C GLY A 62 15.37 7.81 14.48
N ILE A 63 15.77 8.91 15.10
CA ILE A 63 15.96 10.23 14.48
C ILE A 63 17.45 10.50 14.35
N ILE A 64 17.89 11.01 13.21
CA ILE A 64 19.28 11.44 12.97
C ILE A 64 19.38 12.97 12.91
N ASP A 65 20.58 13.52 13.09
CA ASP A 65 20.79 14.98 13.16
C ASP A 65 20.73 15.72 11.80
N ARG A 66 20.51 14.99 10.70
CA ARG A 66 20.33 15.57 9.38
C ARG A 66 18.90 16.07 9.20
N GLU A 67 18.77 17.34 8.82
CA GLU A 67 17.48 17.96 8.49
C GLU A 67 17.08 17.71 7.04
N MET A 68 15.78 17.55 6.83
CA MET A 68 15.15 17.43 5.51
C MET A 68 13.92 18.34 5.46
N THR A 69 13.78 19.08 4.37
CA THR A 69 12.56 19.85 4.08
C THR A 69 11.63 19.01 3.21
N VAL A 70 10.40 18.84 3.65
CA VAL A 70 9.34 18.22 2.84
C VAL A 70 8.38 19.32 2.41
N ARG A 71 8.28 19.55 1.10
CA ARG A 71 7.30 20.45 0.50
C ARG A 71 6.06 19.68 0.12
N PHE A 72 4.91 20.34 0.27
CA PHE A 72 3.61 19.80 -0.05
C PHE A 72 2.99 20.60 -1.18
N ASP A 73 2.61 19.89 -2.23
CA ASP A 73 1.94 20.46 -3.38
C ASP A 73 0.59 19.78 -3.58
N SER A 74 -0.40 20.57 -4.04
CA SER A 74 -1.75 20.08 -4.29
C SER A 74 -2.25 20.56 -5.64
N ASN A 75 -2.51 19.63 -6.52
CA ASN A 75 -3.09 19.86 -7.84
C ASN A 75 -4.50 19.29 -7.88
N VAL A 76 -5.42 20.02 -8.49
CA VAL A 76 -6.79 19.57 -8.69
C VAL A 76 -7.07 19.54 -10.18
N ALA A 77 -7.53 18.40 -10.68
CA ALA A 77 -7.88 18.24 -12.09
C ALA A 77 -9.09 19.13 -12.46
N ASN A 78 -9.17 19.54 -13.72
CA ASN A 78 -10.17 20.50 -14.18
C ASN A 78 -11.63 19.99 -14.08
N ASP A 79 -11.81 18.69 -13.98
CA ASP A 79 -13.10 17.98 -13.86
C ASP A 79 -13.59 17.90 -12.41
N LEU A 80 -12.72 18.21 -11.44
CA LEU A 80 -13.04 18.18 -10.01
C LEU A 80 -13.21 19.60 -9.44
N ALA A 81 -14.44 19.99 -9.13
CA ALA A 81 -14.73 21.32 -8.58
C ALA A 81 -14.41 21.42 -7.07
N TRP A 82 -13.21 20.98 -6.70
CA TRP A 82 -12.68 21.11 -5.34
C TRP A 82 -11.62 22.20 -5.26
N ARG A 83 -11.49 22.78 -4.08
CA ARG A 83 -10.31 23.56 -3.71
C ARG A 83 -9.56 22.77 -2.66
N VAL A 84 -8.29 22.48 -2.93
CA VAL A 84 -7.42 21.77 -1.99
C VAL A 84 -6.26 22.69 -1.62
N THR A 85 -5.95 22.77 -0.33
CA THR A 85 -4.82 23.53 0.20
C THR A 85 -4.04 22.64 1.17
N ALA A 86 -2.73 22.82 1.21
CA ALA A 86 -1.84 22.14 2.13
C ALA A 86 -0.90 23.13 2.81
N ALA A 87 -0.26 22.72 3.91
CA ALA A 87 0.88 23.46 4.45
C ALA A 87 2.00 23.54 3.40
N PRO A 88 2.72 24.66 3.29
CA PRO A 88 3.70 24.83 2.21
C PRO A 88 4.91 23.90 2.33
N HIS A 89 5.41 23.70 3.54
CA HIS A 89 6.53 22.80 3.83
C HIS A 89 6.65 22.55 5.33
N ILE A 90 7.34 21.47 5.67
CA ILE A 90 7.82 21.14 7.02
C ILE A 90 9.31 20.86 6.90
N THR A 91 10.11 21.40 7.83
CA THR A 91 11.54 21.08 7.95
C THR A 91 11.75 20.45 9.32
N ASP A 92 12.18 19.20 9.34
CA ASP A 92 12.49 18.47 10.56
C ASP A 92 13.65 17.51 10.33
N ARG A 93 14.12 16.85 11.40
CA ARG A 93 15.17 15.86 11.35
C ARG A 93 14.67 14.58 10.68
N ILE A 94 15.54 13.96 9.90
CA ILE A 94 15.23 12.67 9.25
C ILE A 94 14.92 11.64 10.33
N GLY A 95 13.80 10.94 10.15
CA GLY A 95 13.27 9.97 11.12
C GLY A 95 12.21 10.54 12.06
N ALA A 96 12.03 11.86 12.12
CA ALA A 96 10.91 12.47 12.85
C ALA A 96 9.59 12.12 12.16
N VAL A 97 8.57 11.85 12.97
CA VAL A 97 7.21 11.58 12.46
C VAL A 97 6.42 12.87 12.49
N ASP A 98 6.02 13.31 11.30
CA ASP A 98 5.31 14.55 11.10
C ASP A 98 3.89 14.32 10.61
N THR A 99 3.02 15.29 10.86
CA THR A 99 1.64 15.32 10.35
C THR A 99 1.40 16.60 9.56
N VAL A 100 0.91 16.45 8.33
CA VAL A 100 0.45 17.56 7.49
C VAL A 100 -1.03 17.39 7.17
N ASN A 101 -1.79 18.50 7.24
CA ASN A 101 -3.20 18.51 6.88
C ASN A 101 -3.38 19.11 5.49
N TYR A 102 -4.05 18.35 4.61
CA TYR A 102 -4.65 18.89 3.40
C TYR A 102 -6.12 19.19 3.68
N VAL A 103 -6.56 20.35 3.24
CA VAL A 103 -7.94 20.82 3.43
C VAL A 103 -8.61 20.85 2.09
N ALA A 104 -9.63 20.02 1.89
CA ALA A 104 -10.42 19.99 0.66
C ALA A 104 -11.81 20.57 0.88
N THR A 105 -12.25 21.44 -0.05
CA THR A 105 -13.59 22.05 -0.04
C THR A 105 -14.26 21.81 -1.38
N ASN A 106 -15.49 21.31 -1.39
CA ASN A 106 -16.31 21.18 -2.59
C ASN A 106 -16.94 22.53 -2.93
N LEU A 107 -16.57 23.11 -4.07
CA LEU A 107 -17.08 24.40 -4.55
C LEU A 107 -18.32 24.25 -5.45
N SER A 108 -18.75 23.05 -5.75
CA SER A 108 -19.92 22.81 -6.58
C SER A 108 -21.23 22.85 -5.81
N THR A 109 -22.33 22.84 -6.53
CA THR A 109 -23.70 22.74 -5.98
C THR A 109 -24.22 21.32 -5.87
N LYS A 110 -23.36 20.32 -6.19
CA LYS A 110 -23.68 18.89 -6.16
C LYS A 110 -22.65 18.13 -5.33
N PRO A 111 -23.02 16.98 -4.73
CA PRO A 111 -22.02 16.08 -4.17
C PRO A 111 -21.05 15.63 -5.28
N ILE A 112 -19.75 15.64 -4.98
CA ILE A 112 -18.71 15.15 -5.90
C ILE A 112 -17.83 14.16 -5.16
N THR A 113 -17.59 13.03 -5.79
CA THR A 113 -16.62 12.03 -5.32
C THR A 113 -15.28 12.29 -5.97
N GLY A 114 -14.24 12.38 -5.16
CA GLY A 114 -12.87 12.56 -5.63
C GLY A 114 -11.95 11.48 -5.09
N MET A 115 -10.86 11.26 -5.81
CA MET A 115 -9.76 10.40 -5.43
C MET A 115 -8.44 11.17 -5.55
N ALA A 116 -7.44 10.77 -4.76
CA ALA A 116 -6.14 11.41 -4.77
C ALA A 116 -5.03 10.43 -5.14
N VAL A 117 -4.14 10.86 -6.01
CA VAL A 117 -2.90 10.17 -6.35
C VAL A 117 -1.72 11.03 -5.91
N PHE A 118 -0.67 10.43 -5.41
CA PHE A 118 0.51 11.16 -4.97
C PHE A 118 1.76 10.76 -5.75
N ASN A 119 2.69 11.69 -5.82
CA ASN A 119 4.03 11.49 -6.36
C ASN A 119 5.07 12.16 -5.44
N VAL A 120 6.24 11.55 -5.35
CA VAL A 120 7.36 12.07 -4.55
C VAL A 120 8.51 12.42 -5.48
N SER A 121 9.04 13.63 -5.36
CA SER A 121 10.17 14.11 -6.14
C SER A 121 11.30 14.60 -5.21
N PRO A 122 12.56 14.26 -5.50
CA PRO A 122 13.05 13.42 -6.59
C PRO A 122 12.72 11.94 -6.35
N GLU A 123 12.48 11.20 -7.43
CA GLU A 123 12.05 9.80 -7.40
C GLU A 123 13.00 8.90 -6.57
N LYS A 124 14.32 9.15 -6.65
CA LYS A 124 15.32 8.42 -5.87
C LYS A 124 15.14 8.59 -4.35
N ALA A 125 14.64 9.73 -3.89
CA ALA A 125 14.35 9.97 -2.48
C ALA A 125 12.97 9.41 -2.08
N GLY A 126 12.10 9.17 -3.03
CA GLY A 126 10.75 8.67 -2.81
C GLY A 126 10.69 7.31 -2.12
N VAL A 127 11.70 6.45 -2.34
CA VAL A 127 11.79 5.13 -1.68
C VAL A 127 12.03 5.23 -0.17
N TYR A 128 12.55 6.36 0.30
CA TYR A 128 12.79 6.66 1.72
C TYR A 128 11.67 7.48 2.35
N PHE A 129 10.68 7.90 1.57
CA PHE A 129 9.51 8.60 2.07
C PHE A 129 8.44 7.59 2.51
N ASN A 130 8.31 7.41 3.82
CA ASN A 130 7.38 6.47 4.41
C ASN A 130 6.13 7.21 4.90
N LYS A 131 4.99 6.77 4.42
CA LYS A 131 3.69 7.26 4.82
C LYS A 131 3.05 6.26 5.77
N ILE A 132 2.76 6.69 6.99
CA ILE A 132 2.20 5.85 8.05
C ILE A 132 0.68 5.74 7.88
N GLU A 133 0.00 6.88 7.77
CA GLU A 133 -1.44 6.95 7.55
C GLU A 133 -1.77 7.84 6.37
N CYS A 134 -2.76 7.44 5.60
CA CYS A 134 -3.23 8.18 4.46
C CYS A 134 -4.72 7.92 4.20
N PHE A 135 -5.45 9.00 4.04
CA PHE A 135 -6.83 8.97 3.54
C PHE A 135 -6.91 8.71 2.03
N CYS A 136 -5.79 8.76 1.30
CA CYS A 136 -5.74 8.90 -0.16
C CYS A 136 -6.15 7.67 -0.98
N PHE A 137 -6.40 6.53 -0.38
CA PHE A 137 -6.81 5.32 -1.11
C PHE A 137 -8.31 5.08 -1.11
N THR A 138 -9.07 5.94 -0.45
CA THR A 138 -10.53 5.88 -0.40
C THR A 138 -11.13 7.03 -1.20
N GLU A 139 -12.04 6.70 -2.09
CA GLU A 139 -12.90 7.71 -2.70
C GLU A 139 -13.63 8.49 -1.61
N GLN A 140 -13.59 9.81 -1.71
CA GLN A 140 -14.23 10.69 -0.75
C GLN A 140 -15.32 11.48 -1.45
N THR A 141 -16.55 11.40 -0.94
CA THR A 141 -17.66 12.20 -1.45
C THR A 141 -17.85 13.40 -0.53
N LEU A 142 -17.69 14.60 -1.06
CA LEU A 142 -17.96 15.85 -0.36
C LEU A 142 -19.30 16.42 -0.80
N GLN A 143 -20.14 16.80 0.18
CA GLN A 143 -21.39 17.50 -0.08
C GLN A 143 -21.12 18.94 -0.58
N PRO A 144 -22.08 19.61 -1.20
CA PRO A 144 -21.94 21.02 -1.62
C PRO A 144 -21.48 21.92 -0.48
N GLY A 145 -20.34 22.61 -0.66
CA GLY A 145 -19.75 23.50 0.34
C GLY A 145 -19.09 22.78 1.52
N GLU A 146 -19.04 21.47 1.55
CA GLU A 146 -18.38 20.71 2.60
C GLU A 146 -16.88 20.90 2.55
N THR A 147 -16.28 21.04 3.73
CA THR A 147 -14.84 21.11 3.93
C THR A 147 -14.39 19.97 4.82
N VAL A 148 -13.36 19.25 4.41
CA VAL A 148 -12.81 18.10 5.12
C VAL A 148 -11.31 18.27 5.29
N ASP A 149 -10.82 17.97 6.50
CA ASP A 149 -9.41 17.88 6.82
C ASP A 149 -8.90 16.47 6.53
N MET A 150 -7.79 16.39 5.82
CA MET A 150 -7.19 15.15 5.36
C MET A 150 -5.75 15.05 5.90
N PRO A 151 -5.56 14.51 7.13
CA PRO A 151 -4.24 14.37 7.72
C PRO A 151 -3.42 13.30 7.02
N ILE A 152 -2.13 13.58 6.84
CA ILE A 152 -1.12 12.65 6.37
C ILE A 152 -0.04 12.56 7.41
N VAL A 153 0.19 11.37 7.93
CA VAL A 153 1.29 11.09 8.84
C VAL A 153 2.41 10.42 8.06
N PHE A 154 3.61 10.97 8.14
CA PHE A 154 4.77 10.49 7.38
C PHE A 154 6.07 10.65 8.16
N PHE A 155 7.11 9.99 7.69
CA PHE A 155 8.49 10.24 8.08
C PHE A 155 9.45 9.97 6.89
N VAL A 156 10.64 10.54 6.94
CA VAL A 156 11.72 10.23 6.01
C VAL A 156 12.63 9.18 6.66
N ASP A 157 12.84 8.05 5.98
CA ASP A 157 13.64 6.94 6.52
C ASP A 157 15.10 7.35 6.71
N PRO A 158 15.69 7.11 7.88
CA PRO A 158 17.12 7.38 8.16
C PRO A 158 18.09 6.67 7.21
N ASP A 159 17.72 5.57 6.57
CA ASP A 159 18.55 4.88 5.56
C ASP A 159 18.84 5.76 4.33
N LEU A 160 18.11 6.86 4.14
CA LEU A 160 18.42 7.87 3.14
C LEU A 160 19.84 8.43 3.32
N ASP A 161 20.29 8.59 4.55
CA ASP A 161 21.63 9.12 4.88
C ASP A 161 22.77 8.15 4.51
N ALA A 162 22.49 6.86 4.39
CA ALA A 162 23.46 5.86 3.94
C ALA A 162 23.70 5.90 2.42
N ASN A 163 22.88 6.62 1.66
CA ASN A 163 22.98 6.71 0.22
C ASN A 163 23.71 7.99 -0.22
N GLN A 164 24.98 7.87 -0.60
CA GLN A 164 25.83 8.99 -1.03
C GLN A 164 25.26 9.81 -2.21
N GLU A 165 24.42 9.20 -3.08
CA GLU A 165 23.78 9.92 -4.18
C GLU A 165 22.74 10.95 -3.68
N LEU A 166 22.28 10.78 -2.45
CA LEU A 166 21.26 11.62 -1.82
C LEU A 166 21.82 12.64 -0.81
N ASP A 167 23.14 12.67 -0.61
CA ASP A 167 23.80 13.61 0.33
C ASP A 167 23.50 15.08 0.02
N THR A 168 23.36 15.40 -1.26
CA THR A 168 23.09 16.77 -1.73
C THR A 168 21.61 17.15 -1.69
N ILE A 169 20.71 16.18 -1.50
CA ILE A 169 19.28 16.41 -1.45
C ILE A 169 18.90 16.91 -0.06
N LYS A 170 18.34 18.12 -0.01
CA LYS A 170 17.85 18.77 1.21
C LYS A 170 16.34 18.96 1.22
N GLU A 171 15.71 18.70 0.09
CA GLU A 171 14.26 18.92 -0.08
C GLU A 171 13.63 17.74 -0.85
N ILE A 172 12.49 17.30 -0.35
CA ILE A 172 11.61 16.31 -1.01
C ILE A 172 10.27 17.01 -1.24
N THR A 173 9.69 16.84 -2.41
CA THR A 173 8.36 17.37 -2.71
C THR A 173 7.34 16.22 -2.79
N LEU A 174 6.33 16.29 -1.94
CA LEU A 174 5.16 15.42 -1.99
C LEU A 174 4.04 16.15 -2.73
N SER A 175 3.73 15.72 -3.94
CA SER A 175 2.69 16.30 -4.78
C SER A 175 1.47 15.39 -4.81
N TYR A 176 0.31 15.91 -4.45
CA TYR A 176 -0.97 15.26 -4.60
C TYR A 176 -1.72 15.82 -5.80
N THR A 177 -2.31 14.94 -6.58
CA THR A 177 -3.25 15.30 -7.66
C THR A 177 -4.59 14.65 -7.38
N PHE A 178 -5.62 15.50 -7.32
CA PHE A 178 -6.99 15.11 -7.05
C PHE A 178 -7.78 15.06 -8.35
N TYR A 179 -8.52 13.98 -8.56
CA TYR A 179 -9.35 13.70 -9.74
C TYR A 179 -10.78 13.42 -9.32
N ALA A 180 -11.73 13.72 -10.19
CA ALA A 180 -13.09 13.23 -10.03
C ALA A 180 -13.08 11.69 -10.18
N SER A 181 -13.80 10.99 -9.29
CA SER A 181 -14.06 9.57 -9.47
C SER A 181 -15.30 9.40 -10.34
N ASP A 182 -15.19 8.64 -11.42
CA ASP A 182 -16.28 8.37 -12.38
C ASP A 182 -17.41 7.48 -11.81
N ASN A 183 -17.37 7.14 -10.53
CA ASN A 183 -18.46 6.44 -9.86
C ASN A 183 -19.63 7.40 -9.55
N GLU A 184 -20.27 7.94 -10.59
CA GLU A 184 -21.64 8.39 -10.47
C GLU A 184 -22.50 7.14 -10.17
N GLY A 185 -23.00 7.08 -8.95
CA GLY A 185 -23.67 5.92 -8.39
C GLY A 185 -24.75 5.35 -9.31
N SER A 186 -24.63 4.06 -9.57
CA SER A 186 -25.70 3.20 -10.04
C SER A 186 -26.61 2.83 -8.89
#